data_b8e485c02a0bb5b021a4aaa89223a693
#
_entry.id   b8e485c02a0bb5b021a4aaa89223a693
#
_cell.length_a   1.000
_cell.length_b   1.000
_cell.length_c   1.000
_cell.angle_alpha   90.00
_cell.angle_beta   90.00
_cell.angle_gamma   90.00
#
_symmetry.space_group_name_H-M   'P 1'
#
loop_
_entity.id
_entity.type
_entity.pdbx_description
1 polymer ?
#
loop_
_entity_poly.entity_id
_entity_poly.type
_entity_poly.pdbx_seq_one_letter_code
_entity_poly.pdbx_strand_id
1 'polypeptide(L)'
;DALPIYTTRIQREIANVEIKTQNEATPFIKEAIQDSLKRLILPSIEREIRGDLTQNAESHAIDVFSENLRNLLLQPPMKGKQILGVDPAFRTGCKLAVVNPFGTFIAKGVIYPHPPISKVEEAEKELVKVISDYNIELLAIGNGTASRETEQFVAKVIKKYQLQAQFIIVNEAG
;
A
#
# COMPACT_ATOMS: atom_id res chain seq x y z
N ASP A 1 -8.73 33.39 11.23
CA ASP A 1 -7.45 33.62 11.90
C ASP A 1 -7.67 33.94 13.39
N ALA A 2 -7.71 32.89 14.22
CA ALA A 2 -7.91 33.02 15.67
C ALA A 2 -6.60 33.33 16.42
N LEU A 3 -5.44 33.11 15.79
CA LEU A 3 -4.12 33.28 16.38
C LEU A 3 -3.86 34.66 17.02
N PRO A 4 -4.21 35.80 16.41
CA PRO A 4 -3.95 37.13 16.98
C PRO A 4 -4.69 37.36 18.30
N ILE A 5 -5.92 36.81 18.44
CA ILE A 5 -6.75 37.02 19.64
C ILE A 5 -6.13 36.26 20.83
N TYR A 6 -5.74 35.02 20.64
CA TYR A 6 -5.11 34.23 21.70
C TYR A 6 -3.74 34.78 22.09
N THR A 7 -2.94 35.19 21.13
CA THR A 7 -1.61 35.80 21.40
C THR A 7 -1.74 37.05 22.26
N THR A 8 -2.68 37.94 21.94
CA THR A 8 -2.93 39.17 22.71
C THR A 8 -3.41 38.84 24.14
N ARG A 9 -4.25 37.84 24.28
CA ARG A 9 -4.76 37.40 25.60
C ARG A 9 -3.62 36.83 26.46
N ILE A 10 -2.82 35.95 25.92
CA ILE A 10 -1.67 35.33 26.61
C ILE A 10 -0.68 36.40 27.01
N GLN A 11 -0.33 37.32 26.12
CA GLN A 11 0.58 38.45 26.40
C GLN A 11 0.08 39.30 27.58
N ARG A 12 -1.25 39.57 27.63
CA ARG A 12 -1.85 40.32 28.74
C ARG A 12 -1.78 39.56 30.07
N GLU A 13 -2.04 38.26 30.07
CA GLU A 13 -1.96 37.45 31.28
C GLU A 13 -0.55 37.34 31.81
N ILE A 14 0.46 37.14 30.95
CA ILE A 14 1.88 37.16 31.37
C ILE A 14 2.27 38.54 31.93
N ALA A 15 1.85 39.61 31.28
CA ALA A 15 2.12 40.96 31.76
C ALA A 15 1.51 41.23 33.15
N ASN A 16 0.30 40.73 33.40
CA ASN A 16 -0.37 40.86 34.72
C ASN A 16 0.36 40.12 35.83
N VAL A 17 0.99 38.98 35.52
CA VAL A 17 1.76 38.18 36.48
C VAL A 17 3.13 38.83 36.76
N GLU A 18 3.84 39.27 35.73
CA GLU A 18 5.21 39.76 35.83
C GLU A 18 5.30 41.22 36.25
N ILE A 19 4.34 42.09 35.86
CA ILE A 19 4.37 43.51 36.16
C ILE A 19 3.52 43.79 37.40
N LYS A 20 4.15 43.75 38.57
CA LYS A 20 3.47 43.98 39.85
C LYS A 20 3.33 45.47 40.20
N THR A 21 4.22 46.31 39.70
CA THR A 21 4.22 47.77 39.95
C THR A 21 4.56 48.53 38.66
N GLN A 22 3.91 49.65 38.46
CA GLN A 22 4.19 50.55 37.32
C GLN A 22 5.39 51.42 37.66
N ASN A 23 6.43 51.38 36.88
CA ASN A 23 7.64 52.19 37.02
C ASN A 23 8.28 52.47 35.64
N GLU A 24 9.40 53.12 35.57
CA GLU A 24 10.10 53.43 34.32
C GLU A 24 10.54 52.18 33.53
N ALA A 25 10.71 51.03 34.18
CA ALA A 25 11.08 49.76 33.53
C ALA A 25 9.88 49.07 32.90
N THR A 26 8.62 49.45 33.21
CA THR A 26 7.40 48.78 32.70
C THR A 26 7.33 48.66 31.19
N PRO A 27 7.69 49.68 30.36
CA PRO A 27 7.71 49.56 28.91
C PRO A 27 8.66 48.49 28.40
N PHE A 28 9.86 48.43 28.98
CA PHE A 28 10.89 47.45 28.60
C PHE A 28 10.47 46.00 28.94
N ILE A 29 9.82 45.82 30.08
CA ILE A 29 9.29 44.53 30.48
C ILE A 29 8.19 44.05 29.49
N LYS A 30 7.28 44.94 29.08
CA LYS A 30 6.25 44.65 28.09
C LYS A 30 6.84 44.26 26.75
N GLU A 31 7.85 44.98 26.28
CA GLU A 31 8.56 44.65 25.05
C GLU A 31 9.26 43.28 25.14
N ALA A 32 9.95 43.00 26.25
CA ALA A 32 10.57 41.71 26.48
C ALA A 32 9.59 40.54 26.51
N ILE A 33 8.41 40.72 27.13
CA ILE A 33 7.32 39.75 27.15
C ILE A 33 6.83 39.48 25.71
N GLN A 34 6.61 40.53 24.94
CA GLN A 34 6.15 40.38 23.55
C GLN A 34 7.20 39.66 22.69
N ASP A 35 8.46 40.02 22.83
CA ASP A 35 9.55 39.41 22.11
C ASP A 35 9.73 37.92 22.48
N SER A 36 9.74 37.61 23.79
CA SER A 36 9.86 36.23 24.27
C SER A 36 8.67 35.34 23.82
N LEU A 37 7.44 35.87 23.85
CA LEU A 37 6.27 35.19 23.38
C LEU A 37 6.41 34.83 21.89
N LYS A 38 6.76 35.81 21.06
CA LYS A 38 6.86 35.64 19.62
C LYS A 38 8.02 34.74 19.16
N ARG A 39 9.19 34.93 19.77
CA ARG A 39 10.42 34.24 19.31
C ARG A 39 10.71 32.92 20.02
N LEU A 40 10.27 32.77 21.26
CA LEU A 40 10.62 31.61 22.08
C LEU A 40 9.41 30.73 22.43
N ILE A 41 8.39 31.29 23.07
CA ILE A 41 7.30 30.52 23.67
C ILE A 41 6.38 29.91 22.59
N LEU A 42 5.82 30.72 21.70
CA LEU A 42 4.88 30.24 20.69
C LEU A 42 5.52 29.23 19.72
N PRO A 43 6.73 29.46 19.17
CA PRO A 43 7.39 28.46 18.32
C PRO A 43 7.78 27.18 19.07
N SER A 44 8.03 27.24 20.37
CA SER A 44 8.33 26.06 21.18
C SER A 44 7.08 25.19 21.37
N ILE A 45 5.97 25.84 21.79
CA ILE A 45 4.69 25.17 21.97
C ILE A 45 4.19 24.58 20.64
N GLU A 46 4.31 25.32 19.55
CA GLU A 46 3.91 24.83 18.22
C GLU A 46 4.69 23.56 17.82
N ARG A 47 5.99 23.54 18.06
CA ARG A 47 6.82 22.35 17.76
C ARG A 47 6.45 21.17 18.64
N GLU A 48 6.17 21.39 19.92
CA GLU A 48 5.77 20.36 20.87
C GLU A 48 4.43 19.73 20.44
N ILE A 49 3.41 20.58 20.20
CA ILE A 49 2.08 20.09 19.75
C ILE A 49 2.17 19.34 18.42
N ARG A 50 2.95 19.87 17.46
CA ARG A 50 3.16 19.17 16.17
C ARG A 50 3.86 17.82 16.37
N GLY A 51 4.83 17.76 17.26
CA GLY A 51 5.52 16.51 17.64
C GLY A 51 4.55 15.48 18.19
N ASP A 52 3.72 15.87 19.16
CA ASP A 52 2.74 15.00 19.79
C ASP A 52 1.69 14.51 18.79
N LEU A 53 1.17 15.40 17.95
CA LEU A 53 0.22 15.04 16.90
C LEU A 53 0.83 14.05 15.88
N THR A 54 2.08 14.29 15.48
CA THR A 54 2.79 13.38 14.57
C THR A 54 2.98 12.01 15.21
N GLN A 55 3.45 11.95 16.44
CA GLN A 55 3.67 10.70 17.17
C GLN A 55 2.36 9.91 17.34
N ASN A 56 1.27 10.58 17.67
CA ASN A 56 -0.05 9.93 17.77
C ASN A 56 -0.53 9.38 16.41
N ALA A 57 -0.33 10.15 15.34
CA ALA A 57 -0.70 9.73 13.99
C ALA A 57 0.15 8.53 13.53
N GLU A 58 1.45 8.53 13.79
CA GLU A 58 2.36 7.42 13.48
C GLU A 58 1.97 6.14 14.23
N SER A 59 1.70 6.24 15.53
CA SER A 59 1.25 5.09 16.33
C SER A 59 -0.02 4.49 15.77
N HIS A 60 -1.01 5.32 15.47
CA HIS A 60 -2.26 4.85 14.87
C HIS A 60 -2.05 4.20 13.49
N ALA A 61 -1.19 4.78 12.63
CA ALA A 61 -0.87 4.22 11.34
C ALA A 61 -0.18 2.85 11.45
N ILE A 62 0.72 2.68 12.43
CA ILE A 62 1.38 1.39 12.72
C ILE A 62 0.37 0.35 13.16
N ASP A 63 -0.57 0.70 14.02
CA ASP A 63 -1.60 -0.22 14.49
C ASP A 63 -2.48 -0.72 13.33
N VAL A 64 -2.96 0.20 12.49
CA VAL A 64 -3.75 -0.14 11.30
C VAL A 64 -2.95 -1.00 10.31
N PHE A 65 -1.68 -0.66 10.07
CA PHE A 65 -0.82 -1.46 9.22
C PHE A 65 -0.60 -2.87 9.76
N SER A 66 -0.34 -2.98 11.06
CA SER A 66 -0.12 -4.26 11.75
C SER A 66 -1.34 -5.17 11.66
N GLU A 67 -2.54 -4.62 11.84
CA GLU A 67 -3.78 -5.37 11.70
C GLU A 67 -4.02 -5.83 10.27
N ASN A 68 -3.81 -4.96 9.29
CA ASN A 68 -3.94 -5.31 7.87
C ASN A 68 -2.94 -6.39 7.47
N LEU A 69 -1.68 -6.26 7.89
CA LEU A 69 -0.64 -7.26 7.64
C LEU A 69 -0.99 -8.60 8.28
N ARG A 70 -1.44 -8.57 9.53
CA ARG A 70 -1.88 -9.79 10.23
C ARG A 70 -3.00 -10.50 9.48
N ASN A 71 -4.02 -9.75 9.05
CA ASN A 71 -5.15 -10.30 8.31
C ASN A 71 -4.69 -10.88 6.96
N LEU A 72 -3.75 -10.23 6.28
CA LEU A 72 -3.17 -10.73 5.04
C LEU A 72 -2.39 -12.05 5.25
N LEU A 73 -1.53 -12.10 6.27
CA LEU A 73 -0.70 -13.27 6.57
C LEU A 73 -1.51 -14.46 7.11
N LEU A 74 -2.63 -14.20 7.77
CA LEU A 74 -3.51 -15.24 8.32
C LEU A 74 -4.62 -15.67 7.36
N GLN A 75 -4.63 -15.19 6.11
CA GLN A 75 -5.60 -15.67 5.13
C GLN A 75 -5.48 -17.18 4.95
N PRO A 76 -6.59 -17.91 5.03
CA PRO A 76 -6.55 -19.35 4.85
C PRO A 76 -6.11 -19.70 3.42
N PRO A 77 -5.16 -20.66 3.24
CA PRO A 77 -4.76 -21.08 1.92
C PRO A 77 -5.95 -21.69 1.16
N MET A 78 -5.99 -21.48 -0.14
CA MET A 78 -6.95 -22.15 -1.03
C MET A 78 -6.62 -23.64 -1.08
N LYS A 79 -7.30 -24.43 -0.27
CA LYS A 79 -7.14 -25.88 -0.25
C LYS A 79 -8.10 -26.57 -1.22
N GLY A 80 -7.69 -27.73 -1.70
CA GLY A 80 -8.57 -28.61 -2.48
C GLY A 80 -8.75 -28.23 -3.94
N LYS A 81 -7.98 -27.28 -4.48
CA LYS A 81 -8.05 -26.86 -5.89
C LYS A 81 -6.77 -27.14 -6.65
N GLN A 82 -6.94 -27.48 -7.92
CA GLN A 82 -5.84 -27.54 -8.88
C GLN A 82 -5.57 -26.15 -9.41
N ILE A 83 -4.40 -25.62 -9.15
CA ILE A 83 -4.07 -24.21 -9.42
C ILE A 83 -2.95 -24.12 -10.47
N LEU A 84 -3.12 -23.23 -11.44
CA LEU A 84 -2.08 -22.79 -12.35
C LEU A 84 -1.58 -21.39 -11.94
N GLY A 85 -0.36 -21.32 -11.39
CA GLY A 85 0.33 -20.06 -11.19
C GLY A 85 0.86 -19.54 -12.51
N VAL A 86 0.65 -18.25 -12.78
CA VAL A 86 1.15 -17.54 -13.95
C VAL A 86 1.96 -16.33 -13.49
N ASP A 87 3.26 -16.33 -13.80
CA ASP A 87 4.18 -15.20 -13.57
C ASP A 87 4.37 -14.43 -14.89
N PRO A 88 3.72 -13.28 -15.09
CA PRO A 88 3.71 -12.55 -16.34
C PRO A 88 5.03 -11.86 -16.63
N ALA A 89 5.53 -11.96 -17.87
CA ALA A 89 6.68 -11.18 -18.34
C ALA A 89 6.68 -11.04 -19.87
N PHE A 90 7.17 -9.91 -20.37
CA PHE A 90 7.26 -9.66 -21.83
C PHE A 90 8.40 -10.43 -22.48
N ARG A 91 9.64 -10.26 -22.02
CA ARG A 91 10.84 -10.81 -22.68
C ARG A 91 11.09 -12.28 -22.37
N THR A 92 10.95 -12.66 -21.12
CA THR A 92 11.22 -14.04 -20.67
C THR A 92 10.03 -14.98 -20.84
N GLY A 93 8.90 -14.45 -21.31
CA GLY A 93 7.64 -15.18 -21.39
C GLY A 93 6.93 -15.31 -20.04
N CYS A 94 5.66 -15.67 -20.08
CA CYS A 94 4.87 -15.96 -18.90
C CYS A 94 5.22 -17.36 -18.41
N LYS A 95 5.75 -17.46 -17.20
CA LYS A 95 6.07 -18.75 -16.56
C LYS A 95 4.82 -19.36 -15.98
N LEU A 96 4.68 -20.66 -16.14
CA LEU A 96 3.57 -21.44 -15.66
C LEU A 96 4.04 -22.44 -14.61
N ALA A 97 3.25 -22.60 -13.55
CA ALA A 97 3.49 -23.60 -12.52
C ALA A 97 2.17 -24.25 -12.10
N VAL A 98 2.08 -25.56 -12.21
CA VAL A 98 0.89 -26.31 -11.77
C VAL A 98 1.13 -26.81 -10.35
N VAL A 99 0.13 -26.55 -9.48
CA VAL A 99 0.13 -26.97 -8.08
C VAL A 99 -1.12 -27.78 -7.80
N ASN A 100 -0.96 -28.94 -7.15
CA ASN A 100 -2.07 -29.79 -6.81
C ASN A 100 -2.87 -29.30 -5.59
N PRO A 101 -4.02 -29.92 -5.25
CA PRO A 101 -4.84 -29.53 -4.11
C PRO A 101 -4.13 -29.55 -2.74
N PHE A 102 -2.99 -30.22 -2.65
CA PHE A 102 -2.18 -30.32 -1.44
C PHE A 102 -1.03 -29.30 -1.39
N GLY A 103 -0.92 -28.42 -2.41
CA GLY A 103 0.15 -27.44 -2.52
C GLY A 103 1.45 -28.00 -3.11
N THR A 104 1.45 -29.23 -3.63
CA THR A 104 2.64 -29.83 -4.25
C THR A 104 2.80 -29.35 -5.70
N PHE A 105 4.00 -28.93 -6.06
CA PHE A 105 4.36 -28.59 -7.42
C PHE A 105 4.34 -29.83 -8.33
N ILE A 106 3.68 -29.73 -9.49
CA ILE A 106 3.50 -30.87 -10.43
C ILE A 106 4.26 -30.64 -11.73
N ALA A 107 4.06 -29.47 -12.35
CA ALA A 107 4.55 -29.18 -13.67
C ALA A 107 4.89 -27.70 -13.85
N LYS A 108 5.78 -27.40 -14.80
CA LYS A 108 6.14 -26.04 -15.20
C LYS A 108 6.08 -25.90 -16.72
N GLY A 109 5.90 -24.68 -17.17
CA GLY A 109 5.98 -24.32 -18.58
C GLY A 109 6.30 -22.85 -18.76
N VAL A 110 6.47 -22.43 -20.00
CA VAL A 110 6.63 -21.03 -20.38
C VAL A 110 5.87 -20.80 -21.67
N ILE A 111 5.04 -19.75 -21.70
CA ILE A 111 4.33 -19.32 -22.90
C ILE A 111 4.72 -17.89 -23.28
N TYR A 112 4.64 -17.55 -24.54
CA TYR A 112 5.03 -16.24 -25.09
C TYR A 112 3.87 -15.54 -25.79
N PRO A 113 2.81 -15.13 -25.06
CA PRO A 113 1.65 -14.49 -25.68
C PRO A 113 1.88 -13.03 -26.08
N HIS A 114 2.94 -12.39 -25.58
CA HIS A 114 3.19 -10.95 -25.71
C HIS A 114 4.43 -10.61 -26.54
N PRO A 115 4.50 -9.40 -27.12
CA PRO A 115 5.72 -8.87 -27.72
C PRO A 115 6.91 -8.92 -26.75
N PRO A 116 8.17 -9.08 -27.22
CA PRO A 116 8.60 -9.07 -28.63
C PRO A 116 8.43 -10.41 -29.38
N ILE A 117 8.19 -11.53 -28.66
CA ILE A 117 8.13 -12.86 -29.30
C ILE A 117 6.76 -13.15 -29.92
N SER A 118 5.67 -12.78 -29.25
CA SER A 118 4.27 -12.83 -29.75
C SER A 118 3.84 -14.17 -30.41
N LYS A 119 4.13 -15.30 -29.76
CA LYS A 119 3.66 -16.62 -30.19
C LYS A 119 2.26 -16.92 -29.66
N VAL A 120 1.28 -16.09 -30.04
CA VAL A 120 -0.07 -16.11 -29.45
C VAL A 120 -0.76 -17.44 -29.65
N GLU A 121 -0.76 -17.99 -30.86
CA GLU A 121 -1.44 -19.26 -31.18
C GLU A 121 -0.82 -20.46 -30.45
N GLU A 122 0.51 -20.51 -30.36
CA GLU A 122 1.21 -21.56 -29.60
C GLU A 122 0.88 -21.42 -28.10
N ALA A 123 0.88 -20.19 -27.57
CA ALA A 123 0.56 -19.90 -26.20
C ALA A 123 -0.92 -20.26 -25.85
N GLU A 124 -1.87 -19.99 -26.76
CA GLU A 124 -3.26 -20.39 -26.60
C GLU A 124 -3.39 -21.93 -26.50
N LYS A 125 -2.77 -22.66 -27.41
CA LYS A 125 -2.79 -24.13 -27.45
C LYS A 125 -2.16 -24.75 -26.19
N GLU A 126 -1.03 -24.23 -25.77
CA GLU A 126 -0.32 -24.73 -24.59
C GLU A 126 -1.13 -24.45 -23.32
N LEU A 127 -1.70 -23.24 -23.18
CA LEU A 127 -2.55 -22.90 -22.04
C LEU A 127 -3.78 -23.79 -21.94
N VAL A 128 -4.49 -24.01 -23.06
CA VAL A 128 -5.65 -24.91 -23.13
C VAL A 128 -5.25 -26.34 -22.74
N LYS A 129 -4.13 -26.81 -23.27
CA LYS A 129 -3.60 -28.15 -22.96
C LYS A 129 -3.33 -28.30 -21.46
N VAL A 130 -2.60 -27.35 -20.86
CA VAL A 130 -2.29 -27.39 -19.42
C VAL A 130 -3.55 -27.37 -18.58
N ILE A 131 -4.52 -26.50 -18.91
CA ILE A 131 -5.78 -26.43 -18.18
C ILE A 131 -6.54 -27.77 -18.24
N SER A 132 -6.57 -28.39 -19.41
CA SER A 132 -7.28 -29.67 -19.60
C SER A 132 -6.55 -30.86 -19.00
N ASP A 133 -5.25 -31.01 -19.26
CA ASP A 133 -4.44 -32.14 -18.81
C ASP A 133 -4.36 -32.26 -17.28
N TYR A 134 -4.34 -31.10 -16.60
CA TYR A 134 -4.24 -31.04 -15.13
C TYR A 134 -5.57 -30.68 -14.46
N ASN A 135 -6.68 -30.58 -15.18
CA ASN A 135 -7.97 -30.17 -14.64
C ASN A 135 -7.88 -28.90 -13.80
N ILE A 136 -7.23 -27.86 -14.34
CA ILE A 136 -7.05 -26.59 -13.63
C ILE A 136 -8.38 -25.91 -13.37
N GLU A 137 -8.68 -25.63 -12.11
CA GLU A 137 -9.89 -24.93 -11.68
C GLU A 137 -9.64 -23.41 -11.52
N LEU A 138 -8.41 -23.02 -11.15
CA LEU A 138 -8.07 -21.65 -10.88
C LEU A 138 -6.70 -21.28 -11.45
N LEU A 139 -6.64 -20.12 -12.15
CA LEU A 139 -5.40 -19.49 -12.56
C LEU A 139 -5.09 -18.32 -11.62
N ALA A 140 -3.93 -18.36 -10.97
CA ALA A 140 -3.40 -17.25 -10.15
C ALA A 140 -2.37 -16.46 -10.97
N ILE A 141 -2.73 -15.25 -11.39
CA ILE A 141 -1.89 -14.40 -12.23
C ILE A 141 -1.23 -13.34 -11.36
N GLY A 142 0.10 -13.28 -11.36
CA GLY A 142 0.84 -12.25 -10.65
C GLY A 142 0.56 -10.84 -11.15
N ASN A 143 0.61 -9.84 -10.26
CA ASN A 143 0.33 -8.44 -10.60
C ASN A 143 1.57 -7.65 -11.07
N GLY A 144 2.65 -8.34 -11.42
CA GLY A 144 3.89 -7.75 -11.93
C GLY A 144 3.80 -7.19 -13.35
N THR A 145 4.96 -7.11 -14.01
CA THR A 145 5.07 -6.64 -15.40
C THR A 145 4.24 -7.54 -16.35
N ALA A 146 3.52 -6.94 -17.32
CA ALA A 146 2.62 -7.62 -18.25
C ALA A 146 1.38 -8.30 -17.63
N SER A 147 1.02 -8.00 -16.41
CA SER A 147 -0.14 -8.60 -15.73
C SER A 147 -1.45 -8.33 -16.47
N ARG A 148 -1.71 -7.09 -16.86
CA ARG A 148 -2.95 -6.69 -17.55
C ARG A 148 -3.09 -7.37 -18.92
N GLU A 149 -2.01 -7.44 -19.68
CA GLU A 149 -1.98 -8.12 -20.98
C GLU A 149 -2.19 -9.62 -20.85
N THR A 150 -1.60 -10.22 -19.79
CA THR A 150 -1.76 -11.65 -19.49
C THR A 150 -3.18 -11.94 -19.01
N GLU A 151 -3.77 -11.09 -18.19
CA GLU A 151 -5.18 -11.18 -17.79
C GLU A 151 -6.12 -11.21 -19.01
N GLN A 152 -5.93 -10.23 -19.93
CA GLN A 152 -6.73 -10.15 -21.16
C GLN A 152 -6.54 -11.39 -22.05
N PHE A 153 -5.31 -11.88 -22.18
CA PHE A 153 -5.01 -13.09 -22.92
C PHE A 153 -5.70 -14.31 -22.30
N VAL A 154 -5.56 -14.52 -20.99
CA VAL A 154 -6.21 -15.64 -20.28
C VAL A 154 -7.73 -15.58 -20.38
N ALA A 155 -8.33 -14.40 -20.15
CA ALA A 155 -9.78 -14.21 -20.28
C ALA A 155 -10.29 -14.54 -21.68
N LYS A 156 -9.54 -14.12 -22.72
CA LYS A 156 -9.87 -14.43 -24.13
C LYS A 156 -9.82 -15.94 -24.40
N VAL A 157 -8.78 -16.63 -23.89
CA VAL A 157 -8.62 -18.08 -24.05
C VAL A 157 -9.74 -18.85 -23.34
N ILE A 158 -10.02 -18.53 -22.09
CA ILE A 158 -11.11 -19.15 -21.33
C ILE A 158 -12.44 -19.00 -22.06
N LYS A 159 -12.75 -17.79 -22.54
CA LYS A 159 -13.99 -17.52 -23.27
C LYS A 159 -14.04 -18.23 -24.63
N LYS A 160 -12.95 -18.20 -25.39
CA LYS A 160 -12.86 -18.79 -26.74
C LYS A 160 -13.05 -20.29 -26.73
N TYR A 161 -12.47 -20.98 -25.74
CA TYR A 161 -12.49 -22.42 -25.62
C TYR A 161 -13.50 -22.95 -24.58
N GLN A 162 -14.32 -22.05 -24.01
CA GLN A 162 -15.37 -22.35 -23.03
C GLN A 162 -14.85 -23.19 -21.84
N LEU A 163 -13.66 -22.83 -21.35
CA LEU A 163 -13.02 -23.54 -20.24
C LEU A 163 -13.75 -23.23 -18.93
N GLN A 164 -13.84 -24.21 -18.03
CA GLN A 164 -14.49 -24.06 -16.72
C GLN A 164 -13.56 -23.46 -15.65
N ALA A 165 -12.35 -23.06 -16.02
CA ALA A 165 -11.38 -22.43 -15.12
C ALA A 165 -11.73 -20.98 -14.84
N GLN A 166 -11.45 -20.54 -13.62
CA GLN A 166 -11.53 -19.14 -13.19
C GLN A 166 -10.13 -18.54 -13.07
N PHE A 167 -10.01 -17.22 -13.05
CA PHE A 167 -8.72 -16.59 -12.75
C PHE A 167 -8.86 -15.49 -11.71
N ILE A 168 -7.76 -15.24 -11.00
CA ILE A 168 -7.60 -14.14 -10.05
C ILE A 168 -6.25 -13.47 -10.26
N ILE A 169 -6.18 -12.17 -9.96
CA ILE A 169 -4.91 -11.46 -9.88
C ILE A 169 -4.40 -11.52 -8.44
N VAL A 170 -3.14 -11.91 -8.27
CA VAL A 170 -2.50 -12.01 -6.95
C VAL A 170 -1.35 -11.02 -6.83
N ASN A 171 -1.20 -10.44 -5.66
CA ASN A 171 -0.10 -9.54 -5.38
C ASN A 171 1.17 -10.35 -5.10
N GLU A 172 2.24 -10.07 -5.86
CA GLU A 172 3.55 -10.70 -5.71
C GLU A 172 4.51 -9.95 -4.76
N ALA A 173 4.15 -8.72 -4.39
CA ALA A 173 4.91 -7.96 -3.41
C ALA A 173 4.70 -8.58 -2.03
N GLY A 174 5.61 -9.49 -1.68
CA GLY A 174 5.65 -10.12 -0.37
C GLY A 174 6.25 -9.20 0.69
#